data_76f2dd34fc130260d1ec246aa41ebe77
#
_entry.id   76f2dd34fc130260d1ec246aa41ebe77
#
_cell.length_a   1.000
_cell.length_b   1.000
_cell.length_c   1.000
_cell.angle_alpha   90.00
_cell.angle_beta   90.00
_cell.angle_gamma   90.00
#
_symmetry.space_group_name_H-M   'P 1'
#
loop_
_entity.id
_entity.type
_entity.pdbx_description
1 polymer ?
#
loop_
_entity_poly.entity_id
_entity_poly.type
_entity_poly.pdbx_seq_one_letter_code
_entity_poly.pdbx_strand_id
1 'polypeptide(L)'
;MTAKEIIKKAILMLGYNDIYGNTGDARLQAASLNAINMAYADLFYLTKNNGFVEISDAEQLIDLDEKVLNNVLPYGVAAHLAQSIGDMDNQQYFSYMYNQRRKTVVLANTIQDVIPSLEG
;
A
#
# COMPACT_ATOMS: atom_id res chain seq x y z
N MET A 1 -10.03 6.05 -3.14
CA MET A 1 -9.26 5.47 -4.26
C MET A 1 -9.50 3.98 -4.33
N THR A 2 -9.59 3.47 -5.55
CA THR A 2 -9.71 2.02 -5.77
C THR A 2 -8.33 1.34 -5.65
N ALA A 3 -8.35 0.03 -5.44
CA ALA A 3 -7.13 -0.77 -5.47
C ALA A 3 -6.39 -0.62 -6.80
N LYS A 4 -7.13 -0.58 -7.91
CA LYS A 4 -6.58 -0.40 -9.25
C LYS A 4 -5.76 0.89 -9.37
N GLU A 5 -6.27 1.99 -8.82
CA GLU A 5 -5.56 3.28 -8.88
C GLU A 5 -4.24 3.22 -8.10
N ILE A 6 -4.23 2.58 -6.93
CA ILE A 6 -3.02 2.41 -6.14
C ILE A 6 -2.02 1.51 -6.86
N ILE A 7 -2.48 0.39 -7.42
CA ILE A 7 -1.63 -0.55 -8.15
C ILE A 7 -0.99 0.13 -9.36
N LYS A 8 -1.77 0.89 -10.13
CA LYS A 8 -1.24 1.65 -11.27
C LYS A 8 -0.14 2.60 -10.84
N LYS A 9 -0.35 3.32 -9.76
CA LYS A 9 0.64 4.25 -9.24
C LYS A 9 1.93 3.52 -8.85
N ALA A 10 1.81 2.38 -8.16
CA ALA A 10 2.97 1.58 -7.76
C ALA A 10 3.75 1.06 -8.98
N ILE A 11 3.05 0.58 -10.00
CA ILE A 11 3.67 0.07 -11.22
C ILE A 11 4.43 1.16 -11.95
N LEU A 12 3.87 2.35 -12.05
CA LEU A 12 4.55 3.49 -12.65
C LEU A 12 5.78 3.91 -11.86
N MET A 13 5.71 3.86 -10.53
CA MET A 13 6.86 4.15 -9.66
C MET A 13 8.00 3.15 -9.89
N LEU A 14 7.67 1.90 -10.19
CA LEU A 14 8.67 0.87 -10.52
C LEU A 14 9.26 1.04 -11.92
N GLY A 15 8.68 1.90 -12.75
CA GLY A 15 9.14 2.14 -14.11
C GLY A 15 8.57 1.18 -15.14
N TYR A 16 7.49 0.47 -14.82
CA TYR A 16 6.84 -0.46 -15.74
C TYR A 16 5.61 0.17 -16.37
N ASN A 17 5.17 -0.42 -17.49
CA ASN A 17 3.94 -0.01 -18.14
C ASN A 17 2.73 -0.49 -17.34
N ASP A 18 1.64 0.27 -17.44
CA ASP A 18 0.39 -0.06 -16.77
C ASP A 18 -0.17 -1.38 -17.30
N ILE A 19 -0.23 -2.39 -16.44
CA ILE A 19 -0.73 -3.73 -16.79
C ILE A 19 -2.24 -3.75 -17.04
N TYR A 20 -2.98 -2.75 -16.55
CA TYR A 20 -4.42 -2.67 -16.76
C TYR A 20 -4.78 -1.97 -18.07
N GLY A 21 -3.82 -1.29 -18.71
CA GLY A 21 -3.99 -0.68 -20.02
C GLY A 21 -3.62 -1.59 -21.18
N ASN A 22 -2.97 -2.70 -20.88
CA ASN A 22 -2.54 -3.69 -21.88
C ASN A 22 -3.11 -5.05 -21.50
N THR A 23 -3.01 -6.02 -22.43
CA THR A 23 -3.29 -7.42 -22.15
C THR A 23 -2.22 -7.97 -21.20
N GLY A 24 -2.20 -7.45 -19.97
CA GLY A 24 -1.13 -7.67 -19.02
C GLY A 24 -0.99 -9.13 -18.59
N ASP A 25 0.22 -9.48 -18.18
CA ASP A 25 0.55 -10.78 -17.63
C ASP A 25 -0.38 -11.10 -16.45
N ALA A 26 -1.09 -12.21 -16.54
CA ALA A 26 -2.01 -12.64 -15.49
C ALA A 26 -1.30 -12.86 -14.14
N ARG A 27 -0.02 -13.28 -14.18
CA ARG A 27 0.77 -13.44 -12.96
C ARG A 27 1.04 -12.09 -12.29
N LEU A 28 1.29 -11.06 -13.09
CA LEU A 28 1.54 -9.73 -12.56
C LEU A 28 0.27 -9.12 -11.96
N GLN A 29 -0.89 -9.39 -12.57
CA GLN A 29 -2.17 -8.97 -11.99
C GLN A 29 -2.44 -9.67 -10.66
N ALA A 30 -2.21 -10.99 -10.59
CA ALA A 30 -2.37 -11.74 -9.35
C ALA A 30 -1.38 -11.27 -8.27
N ALA A 31 -0.13 -11.03 -8.67
CA ALA A 31 0.89 -10.49 -7.75
C ALA A 31 0.49 -9.10 -7.25
N SER A 32 -0.17 -8.29 -8.08
CA SER A 32 -0.62 -6.96 -7.69
C SER A 32 -1.70 -7.00 -6.62
N LEU A 33 -2.67 -7.91 -6.74
CA LEU A 33 -3.71 -8.08 -5.72
C LEU A 33 -3.08 -8.56 -4.39
N ASN A 34 -2.16 -9.50 -4.46
CA ASN A 34 -1.45 -9.97 -3.27
C ASN A 34 -0.65 -8.83 -2.63
N ALA A 35 0.06 -8.06 -3.44
CA ALA A 35 0.88 -6.95 -2.95
C ALA A 35 0.05 -5.89 -2.24
N ILE A 36 -1.10 -5.52 -2.83
CA ILE A 36 -1.95 -4.50 -2.21
C ILE A 36 -2.58 -5.03 -0.93
N ASN A 37 -2.97 -6.30 -0.88
CA ASN A 37 -3.54 -6.87 0.33
C ASN A 37 -2.54 -6.92 1.48
N MET A 38 -1.29 -7.23 1.20
CA MET A 38 -0.24 -7.26 2.22
C MET A 38 0.01 -5.86 2.79
N ALA A 39 0.18 -4.87 1.93
CA ALA A 39 0.43 -3.50 2.36
C ALA A 39 -0.81 -2.88 3.02
N TYR A 40 -1.97 -3.12 2.46
CA TYR A 40 -3.23 -2.59 2.99
C TYR A 40 -3.52 -3.16 4.38
N ALA A 41 -3.36 -4.48 4.57
CA ALA A 41 -3.57 -5.11 5.87
C ALA A 41 -2.65 -4.50 6.93
N ASP A 42 -1.36 -4.33 6.60
CA ASP A 42 -0.39 -3.74 7.50
C ASP A 42 -0.83 -2.34 7.95
N LEU A 43 -1.17 -1.48 7.01
CA LEU A 43 -1.58 -0.10 7.32
C LEU A 43 -2.94 -0.03 8.00
N PHE A 44 -3.86 -0.92 7.62
CA PHE A 44 -5.19 -0.97 8.23
C PHE A 44 -5.08 -1.27 9.73
N TYR A 45 -4.29 -2.27 10.10
CA TYR A 45 -4.12 -2.64 11.51
C TYR A 45 -3.31 -1.64 12.31
N LEU A 46 -2.55 -0.75 11.66
CA LEU A 46 -1.93 0.37 12.35
C LEU A 46 -2.91 1.47 12.70
N THR A 47 -3.96 1.64 11.92
CA THR A 47 -4.90 2.76 12.06
C THR A 47 -6.24 2.34 12.62
N LYS A 48 -6.61 1.07 12.47
CA LYS A 48 -7.90 0.52 12.92
C LYS A 48 -7.65 -0.85 13.56
N ASN A 49 -8.48 -1.22 14.53
CA ASN A 49 -8.24 -2.44 15.30
C ASN A 49 -8.87 -3.68 14.68
N ASN A 50 -9.94 -3.53 13.91
CA ASN A 50 -10.64 -4.66 13.31
C ASN A 50 -11.44 -4.20 12.10
N GLY A 51 -12.02 -5.16 11.38
CA GLY A 51 -12.86 -4.85 10.24
C GLY A 51 -12.12 -4.87 8.91
N PHE A 52 -10.89 -5.39 8.87
CA PHE A 52 -10.16 -5.49 7.60
C PHE A 52 -10.90 -6.41 6.64
N VAL A 53 -11.10 -5.93 5.42
CA VAL A 53 -11.70 -6.68 4.33
C VAL A 53 -10.70 -6.77 3.19
N GLU A 54 -10.33 -8.00 2.83
CA GLU A 54 -9.38 -8.27 1.76
C GLU A 54 -9.90 -7.79 0.42
N ILE A 55 -9.01 -7.28 -0.41
CA ILE A 55 -9.32 -6.87 -1.77
C ILE A 55 -9.35 -8.11 -2.67
N SER A 56 -10.51 -8.38 -3.24
CA SER A 56 -10.69 -9.48 -4.21
C SER A 56 -10.88 -8.98 -5.64
N ASP A 57 -11.17 -7.68 -5.80
CA ASP A 57 -11.39 -7.04 -7.08
C ASP A 57 -10.70 -5.69 -7.10
N ALA A 58 -9.97 -5.41 -8.18
CA ALA A 58 -9.21 -4.16 -8.32
C ALA A 58 -10.09 -2.90 -8.28
N GLU A 59 -11.37 -3.03 -8.55
CA GLU A 59 -12.30 -1.89 -8.49
C GLU A 59 -12.78 -1.58 -7.06
N GLN A 60 -12.43 -2.39 -6.08
CA GLN A 60 -12.81 -2.14 -4.69
C GLN A 60 -12.09 -0.90 -4.14
N LEU A 61 -12.80 -0.17 -3.30
CA LEU A 61 -12.23 0.99 -2.61
C LEU A 61 -11.37 0.55 -1.44
N ILE A 62 -10.31 1.31 -1.19
CA ILE A 62 -9.41 1.10 -0.06
C ILE A 62 -9.85 2.01 1.09
N ASP A 63 -10.10 1.43 2.25
CA ASP A 63 -10.58 2.16 3.43
C ASP A 63 -9.42 2.63 4.31
N LEU A 64 -8.69 3.63 3.82
CA LEU A 64 -7.62 4.30 4.54
C LEU A 64 -7.73 5.80 4.33
N ASP A 65 -7.14 6.56 5.24
CA ASP A 65 -7.06 8.01 5.12
C ASP A 65 -6.35 8.41 3.83
N GLU A 66 -6.79 9.51 3.22
CA GLU A 66 -6.30 9.96 1.93
C GLU A 66 -4.77 10.17 1.91
N LYS A 67 -4.21 10.70 2.98
CA LYS A 67 -2.76 10.88 3.09
C LYS A 67 -2.02 9.55 3.06
N VAL A 68 -2.57 8.54 3.73
CA VAL A 68 -1.98 7.19 3.74
C VAL A 68 -2.10 6.56 2.37
N LEU A 69 -3.25 6.71 1.71
CA LEU A 69 -3.47 6.20 0.35
C LEU A 69 -2.48 6.77 -0.66
N ASN A 70 -2.16 8.06 -0.55
CA ASN A 70 -1.30 8.73 -1.53
C ASN A 70 0.18 8.64 -1.20
N ASN A 71 0.53 8.69 0.09
CA ASN A 71 1.92 8.90 0.51
C ASN A 71 2.58 7.65 1.09
N VAL A 72 1.83 6.62 1.45
CA VAL A 72 2.39 5.45 2.13
C VAL A 72 2.08 4.16 1.38
N LEU A 73 0.80 3.89 1.10
CA LEU A 73 0.37 2.62 0.53
C LEU A 73 1.04 2.27 -0.80
N PRO A 74 1.20 3.20 -1.76
CA PRO A 74 1.83 2.86 -3.04
C PRO A 74 3.27 2.35 -2.89
N TYR A 75 4.01 2.85 -1.91
CA TYR A 75 5.38 2.40 -1.66
C TYR A 75 5.42 0.97 -1.15
N GLY A 76 4.47 0.59 -0.30
CA GLY A 76 4.34 -0.78 0.16
C GLY A 76 3.96 -1.74 -0.95
N VAL A 77 3.02 -1.33 -1.80
CA VAL A 77 2.62 -2.13 -2.96
C VAL A 77 3.81 -2.31 -3.91
N ALA A 78 4.55 -1.22 -4.19
CA ALA A 78 5.72 -1.28 -5.06
C ALA A 78 6.79 -2.23 -4.52
N ALA A 79 7.05 -2.20 -3.21
CA ALA A 79 8.02 -3.09 -2.57
C ALA A 79 7.62 -4.55 -2.73
N HIS A 80 6.37 -4.89 -2.48
CA HIS A 80 5.88 -6.27 -2.61
C HIS A 80 5.87 -6.73 -4.07
N LEU A 81 5.50 -5.86 -5.00
CA LEU A 81 5.56 -6.17 -6.43
C LEU A 81 6.99 -6.43 -6.89
N ALA A 82 7.92 -5.57 -6.49
CA ALA A 82 9.33 -5.74 -6.84
C ALA A 82 9.86 -7.08 -6.34
N GLN A 83 9.49 -7.47 -5.13
CA GLN A 83 9.84 -8.78 -4.58
C GLN A 83 9.28 -9.91 -5.44
N SER A 84 8.01 -9.81 -5.84
CA SER A 84 7.33 -10.85 -6.62
C SER A 84 7.96 -11.08 -7.99
N ILE A 85 8.52 -10.02 -8.60
CA ILE A 85 9.14 -10.12 -9.93
C ILE A 85 10.67 -10.24 -9.88
N GLY A 86 11.24 -10.32 -8.67
CA GLY A 86 12.67 -10.50 -8.51
C GLY A 86 13.51 -9.26 -8.77
N ASP A 87 12.92 -8.07 -8.70
CA ASP A 87 13.61 -6.80 -8.88
C ASP A 87 14.20 -6.35 -7.54
N MET A 88 15.38 -6.83 -7.22
CA MET A 88 15.98 -6.64 -5.90
C MET A 88 16.33 -5.18 -5.61
N ASP A 89 16.79 -4.43 -6.58
CA ASP A 89 17.16 -3.03 -6.39
C ASP A 89 15.94 -2.19 -6.04
N ASN A 90 14.84 -2.35 -6.78
CA ASN A 90 13.59 -1.67 -6.49
C ASN A 90 12.97 -2.17 -5.17
N GLN A 91 13.08 -3.46 -4.89
CA GLN A 91 12.59 -4.00 -3.63
C GLN A 91 13.26 -3.32 -2.43
N GLN A 92 14.58 -3.20 -2.45
CA GLN A 92 15.33 -2.55 -1.37
C GLN A 92 14.95 -1.07 -1.24
N TYR A 93 14.90 -0.36 -2.35
CA TYR A 93 14.57 1.05 -2.36
C TYR A 93 13.16 1.31 -1.82
N PHE A 94 12.16 0.60 -2.35
CA PHE A 94 10.77 0.83 -1.97
C PHE A 94 10.45 0.28 -0.58
N SER A 95 11.11 -0.79 -0.13
CA SER A 95 11.00 -1.26 1.25
C SER A 95 11.51 -0.21 2.22
N TYR A 96 12.64 0.42 1.91
CA TYR A 96 13.18 1.51 2.72
C TYR A 96 12.21 2.69 2.76
N MET A 97 11.72 3.12 1.61
CA MET A 97 10.78 4.23 1.52
C MET A 97 9.48 3.94 2.25
N TYR A 98 8.95 2.73 2.10
CA TYR A 98 7.75 2.32 2.80
C TYR A 98 7.94 2.36 4.31
N ASN A 99 9.05 1.81 4.81
CA ASN A 99 9.32 1.79 6.24
C ASN A 99 9.46 3.20 6.81
N GLN A 100 10.09 4.11 6.09
CA GLN A 100 10.19 5.50 6.52
C GLN A 100 8.82 6.18 6.58
N ARG A 101 8.00 6.00 5.56
CA ARG A 101 6.66 6.60 5.50
C ARG A 101 5.69 5.95 6.47
N ARG A 102 5.83 4.64 6.68
CA ARG A 102 5.04 3.90 7.67
C ARG A 102 5.23 4.44 9.08
N LYS A 103 6.43 4.87 9.41
CA LYS A 103 6.72 5.49 10.72
C LYS A 103 5.89 6.74 10.97
N THR A 104 5.60 7.51 9.95
CA THR A 104 4.76 8.70 10.10
C THR A 104 3.32 8.35 10.47
N VAL A 105 2.81 7.23 9.96
CA VAL A 105 1.47 6.73 10.31
C VAL A 105 1.45 6.27 11.77
N VAL A 106 2.44 5.51 12.19
CA VAL A 106 2.58 5.03 13.58
C VAL A 106 2.65 6.20 14.53
N LEU A 107 3.49 7.19 14.22
CA LEU A 107 3.67 8.37 15.08
C LEU A 107 2.38 9.18 15.19
N ALA A 108 1.69 9.43 14.09
CA ALA A 108 0.43 10.17 14.08
C ALA A 108 -0.63 9.47 14.92
N ASN A 109 -0.73 8.14 14.79
CA ASN A 109 -1.68 7.33 15.56
C ASN A 109 -1.36 7.39 17.05
N THR A 110 -0.09 7.31 17.42
CA THR A 110 0.36 7.41 18.80
C THR A 110 0.03 8.79 19.40
N ILE A 111 0.25 9.85 18.65
CA ILE A 111 -0.08 11.20 19.09
C ILE A 111 -1.59 11.36 19.31
N GLN A 112 -2.40 10.82 18.43
CA GLN A 112 -3.87 10.86 18.58
C GLN A 112 -4.34 10.12 19.83
N ASP A 113 -3.68 9.02 20.19
CA ASP A 113 -4.01 8.28 21.41
C ASP A 113 -3.66 9.06 22.67
N VAL A 114 -2.61 9.86 22.63
CA VAL A 114 -2.12 10.59 23.81
C VAL A 114 -2.84 11.92 24.00
N ILE A 115 -3.03 12.69 22.94
CA ILE A 115 -3.62 14.05 23.03
C ILE A 115 -5.01 14.05 23.66
N PRO A 116 -5.95 13.18 23.26
CA PRO A 116 -7.28 13.17 23.91
C PRO A 116 -7.21 12.89 25.41
N SER A 117 -6.27 12.06 25.84
CA SER A 117 -6.07 11.76 27.25
C SER A 117 -5.62 12.98 28.05
N LEU A 118 -4.78 13.83 27.45
CA LEU A 118 -4.29 15.05 28.08
C LEU A 118 -5.34 16.12 28.18
N GLU A 119 -6.27 16.16 27.24
CA GLU A 119 -7.36 17.13 27.22
C GLU A 119 -8.52 16.76 28.11
N GLY A 120 -8.64 15.48 28.40
CA GLY A 120 -9.72 14.94 29.21
C GLY A 120 -9.50 15.21 30.68
#